data_58686a760d986ef4db0723c9d43cc18d
#
_entry.id   58686a760d986ef4db0723c9d43cc18d
#
_cell.length_a   1.000
_cell.length_b   1.000
_cell.length_c   1.000
_cell.angle_alpha   90.00
_cell.angle_beta   90.00
_cell.angle_gamma   90.00
#
_symmetry.space_group_name_H-M   'P 1'
#
loop_
_entity.id
_entity.type
_entity.pdbx_description
1 polymer ?
#
loop_
_entity_poly.entity_id
_entity_poly.type
_entity_poly.pdbx_seq_one_letter_code
_entity_poly.pdbx_strand_id
1 'polypeptide(L)'
;KEEYRDDLLQQRIEDIEAFLQAHREASKYLLGRTPHPSLPLKDEKRMVIRRYSHGGLFRIFTRDLYVSGARSIQELALTEKILSRGIPTIQPIGAIHRSVVLLFYKAYLLSLEISGAKDLIQYFQEIGPHPSRERLLHKRRTIRSTGLLVHQFHEAGFFHGDLQLKNILVSGEQLFLIDFDHSY
;
A
#
# COMPACT_ATOMS: atom_id res chain seq x y z
N LYS A 1 -9.00 10.79 -5.57
CA LYS A 1 -9.22 12.14 -5.05
C LYS A 1 -9.32 13.11 -6.20
N GLU A 2 -10.24 14.06 -6.15
CA GLU A 2 -10.45 15.07 -7.18
C GLU A 2 -9.19 15.89 -7.47
N GLU A 3 -8.42 16.20 -6.45
CA GLU A 3 -7.13 16.93 -6.52
C GLU A 3 -6.15 16.39 -7.57
N TYR A 4 -6.10 15.07 -7.77
CA TYR A 4 -5.19 14.40 -8.71
C TYR A 4 -5.90 13.86 -9.96
N ARG A 5 -7.22 13.87 -9.97
CA ARG A 5 -8.03 13.20 -10.98
C ARG A 5 -7.75 13.73 -12.39
N ASP A 6 -7.89 15.02 -12.57
CA ASP A 6 -7.80 15.64 -13.91
C ASP A 6 -6.38 15.51 -14.47
N ASP A 7 -5.37 15.66 -13.63
CA ASP A 7 -3.97 15.51 -14.01
C ASP A 7 -3.66 14.05 -14.44
N LEU A 8 -4.13 13.08 -13.68
CA LEU A 8 -3.94 11.66 -14.00
C LEU A 8 -4.72 11.24 -15.25
N LEU A 9 -5.92 11.77 -15.46
CA LEU A 9 -6.72 11.52 -16.65
C LEU A 9 -6.08 12.15 -17.91
N GLN A 10 -5.55 13.37 -17.80
CA GLN A 10 -4.78 13.99 -18.90
C GLN A 10 -3.55 13.15 -19.29
N GLN A 11 -2.90 12.51 -18.33
CA GLN A 11 -1.79 11.60 -18.55
C GLN A 11 -2.23 10.18 -18.97
N ARG A 12 -3.52 9.96 -19.21
CA ARG A 12 -4.11 8.70 -19.67
C ARG A 12 -3.82 7.52 -18.71
N ILE A 13 -3.96 7.76 -17.39
CA ILE A 13 -3.73 6.75 -16.35
C ILE A 13 -4.63 5.51 -16.51
N GLU A 14 -5.75 5.63 -17.24
CA GLU A 14 -6.65 4.51 -17.54
C GLU A 14 -5.93 3.41 -18.34
N ASP A 15 -4.98 3.79 -19.21
CA ASP A 15 -4.07 2.82 -19.81
C ASP A 15 -2.81 2.69 -18.97
N ILE A 16 -2.98 2.06 -17.82
CA ILE A 16 -1.95 1.94 -16.78
C ILE A 16 -0.65 1.31 -17.31
N GLU A 17 -0.71 0.43 -18.29
CA GLU A 17 0.46 -0.23 -18.84
C GLU A 17 1.25 0.75 -19.72
N ALA A 18 0.57 1.48 -20.59
CA ALA A 18 1.19 2.55 -21.39
C ALA A 18 1.71 3.67 -20.48
N PHE A 19 0.95 4.05 -19.47
CA PHE A 19 1.36 5.04 -18.47
C PHE A 19 2.66 4.63 -17.74
N LEU A 20 2.75 3.40 -17.23
CA LEU A 20 3.95 2.89 -16.58
C LEU A 20 5.14 2.81 -17.52
N GLN A 21 4.93 2.45 -18.78
CA GLN A 21 5.98 2.45 -19.80
C GLN A 21 6.52 3.86 -20.07
N ALA A 22 5.62 4.82 -20.24
CA ALA A 22 5.99 6.22 -20.49
C ALA A 22 6.76 6.86 -19.33
N HIS A 23 6.48 6.44 -18.09
CA HIS A 23 7.10 7.00 -16.89
C HIS A 23 8.19 6.10 -16.29
N ARG A 24 8.71 5.13 -17.03
CA ARG A 24 9.66 4.13 -16.53
C ARG A 24 10.93 4.75 -15.94
N GLU A 25 11.49 5.77 -16.58
CA GLU A 25 12.72 6.44 -16.12
C GLU A 25 12.51 7.25 -14.83
N ALA A 26 11.33 7.83 -14.64
CA ALA A 26 10.97 8.59 -13.44
C ALA A 26 10.51 7.68 -12.28
N SER A 27 10.29 6.39 -12.56
CA SER A 27 9.82 5.43 -11.57
C SER A 27 10.94 5.02 -10.62
N LYS A 28 10.61 5.02 -9.31
CA LYS A 28 11.35 4.25 -8.31
C LYS A 28 10.56 2.99 -8.00
N TYR A 29 11.23 1.94 -7.58
CA TYR A 29 10.57 0.73 -7.13
C TYR A 29 10.72 0.59 -5.62
N LEU A 30 9.60 0.59 -4.92
CA LEU A 30 9.59 0.31 -3.49
C LEU A 30 9.79 -1.18 -3.29
N LEU A 31 10.78 -1.52 -2.46
CA LEU A 31 11.11 -2.90 -2.15
C LEU A 31 10.01 -3.53 -1.28
N GLY A 32 9.56 -4.70 -1.67
CA GLY A 32 8.58 -5.51 -0.98
C GLY A 32 8.56 -6.90 -1.60
N ARG A 33 7.61 -7.76 -1.23
CA ARG A 33 7.43 -9.07 -1.87
C ARG A 33 7.22 -8.96 -3.38
N THR A 34 6.54 -7.89 -3.80
CA THR A 34 6.39 -7.48 -5.19
C THR A 34 6.82 -6.02 -5.27
N PRO A 35 7.77 -5.65 -6.14
CA PRO A 35 8.16 -4.26 -6.30
C PRO A 35 6.98 -3.42 -6.80
N HIS A 36 6.70 -2.31 -6.12
CA HIS A 36 5.66 -1.38 -6.50
C HIS A 36 6.28 -0.14 -7.11
N PRO A 37 5.90 0.28 -8.34
CA PRO A 37 6.39 1.52 -8.91
C PRO A 37 5.86 2.71 -8.13
N SER A 38 6.75 3.64 -7.82
CA SER A 38 6.47 4.95 -7.25
C SER A 38 6.84 6.02 -8.27
N LEU A 39 5.91 6.89 -8.57
CA LEU A 39 5.98 7.91 -9.61
C LEU A 39 5.82 9.31 -9.00
N PRO A 40 6.53 10.31 -9.53
CA PRO A 40 6.35 11.69 -9.07
C PRO A 40 4.95 12.18 -9.41
N LEU A 41 4.36 12.93 -8.47
CA LEU A 41 3.16 13.73 -8.64
C LEU A 41 3.52 15.21 -8.55
N LYS A 42 2.52 16.08 -8.63
CA LYS A 42 2.65 17.49 -8.27
C LYS A 42 3.05 17.65 -6.79
N ASP A 43 3.61 18.80 -6.45
CA ASP A 43 3.97 19.19 -5.07
C ASP A 43 4.97 18.24 -4.38
N GLU A 44 5.96 17.76 -5.13
CA GLU A 44 7.02 16.85 -4.63
C GLU A 44 6.51 15.54 -4.02
N LYS A 45 5.21 15.28 -4.11
CA LYS A 45 4.61 14.03 -3.68
C LYS A 45 4.89 12.93 -4.70
N ARG A 46 4.72 11.69 -4.27
CA ARG A 46 4.85 10.51 -5.13
C ARG A 46 3.65 9.60 -4.98
N MET A 47 3.28 8.96 -6.07
CA MET A 47 2.19 8.00 -6.13
C MET A 47 2.75 6.59 -6.23
N VAL A 48 2.28 5.71 -5.37
CA VAL A 48 2.55 4.27 -5.44
C VAL A 48 1.42 3.58 -6.19
N ILE A 49 1.78 2.75 -7.17
CA ILE A 49 0.83 1.93 -7.93
C ILE A 49 0.98 0.49 -7.47
N ARG A 50 0.00 0.01 -6.73
CA ARG A 50 -0.06 -1.38 -6.29
C ARG A 50 -0.92 -2.19 -7.24
N ARG A 51 -0.32 -3.17 -7.88
CA ARG A 51 -1.02 -4.14 -8.72
C ARG A 51 -1.49 -5.31 -7.87
N TYR A 52 -2.76 -5.67 -8.01
CA TYR A 52 -3.27 -6.89 -7.43
C TYR A 52 -2.87 -8.10 -8.27
N SER A 53 -2.37 -9.14 -7.62
CA SER A 53 -2.00 -10.40 -8.26
C SER A 53 -2.50 -11.58 -7.43
N HIS A 54 -2.98 -12.63 -8.09
CA HIS A 54 -3.34 -13.86 -7.39
C HIS A 54 -2.13 -14.50 -6.71
N GLY A 55 -2.28 -14.91 -5.45
CA GLY A 55 -1.34 -15.80 -4.77
C GLY A 55 -1.70 -17.28 -5.02
N GLY A 56 -0.70 -18.20 -4.90
CA GLY A 56 -0.91 -19.64 -4.96
C GLY A 56 -0.79 -20.27 -6.36
N LEU A 57 -1.19 -21.55 -6.48
CA LEU A 57 -1.05 -22.35 -7.70
C LEU A 57 -1.81 -21.77 -8.92
N PHE A 58 -2.91 -21.08 -8.71
CA PHE A 58 -3.67 -20.41 -9.76
C PHE A 58 -2.90 -19.29 -10.46
N ARG A 59 -1.83 -18.75 -9.85
CA ARG A 59 -0.94 -17.74 -10.44
C ARG A 59 -0.34 -18.20 -11.78
N ILE A 60 -0.15 -19.52 -11.98
CA ILE A 60 0.43 -20.08 -13.21
C ILE A 60 -0.55 -19.93 -14.37
N PHE A 61 -1.86 -20.03 -14.12
CA PHE A 61 -2.91 -20.01 -15.16
C PHE A 61 -3.56 -18.65 -15.35
N THR A 62 -3.78 -17.88 -14.28
CA THR A 62 -4.55 -16.62 -14.32
C THR A 62 -3.70 -15.39 -14.13
N ARG A 63 -2.44 -15.53 -13.69
CA ARG A 63 -1.51 -14.43 -13.35
C ARG A 63 -2.21 -13.36 -12.48
N ASP A 64 -2.60 -12.24 -13.10
CA ASP A 64 -3.17 -11.06 -12.43
C ASP A 64 -4.63 -10.82 -12.83
N LEU A 65 -5.31 -11.86 -13.32
CA LEU A 65 -6.68 -11.77 -13.81
C LEU A 65 -7.66 -12.25 -12.73
N TYR A 66 -8.62 -11.42 -12.41
CA TYR A 66 -9.69 -11.71 -11.44
C TYR A 66 -11.00 -12.01 -12.15
N VAL A 67 -11.77 -12.97 -11.63
CA VAL A 67 -13.05 -13.42 -12.22
C VAL A 67 -14.24 -12.68 -11.60
N SER A 68 -14.10 -12.13 -10.40
CA SER A 68 -15.22 -11.49 -9.69
C SER A 68 -14.72 -10.52 -8.61
N GLY A 69 -15.43 -9.42 -8.46
CA GLY A 69 -15.29 -8.49 -7.34
C GLY A 69 -14.32 -7.33 -7.57
N ALA A 70 -14.74 -6.16 -7.19
CA ALA A 70 -13.96 -4.92 -7.28
C ALA A 70 -13.01 -4.78 -6.07
N ARG A 71 -12.07 -5.74 -5.86
CA ARG A 71 -11.17 -5.76 -4.67
C ARG A 71 -10.46 -4.43 -4.44
N SER A 72 -9.91 -3.83 -5.50
CA SER A 72 -9.25 -2.52 -5.39
C SER A 72 -10.20 -1.41 -4.95
N ILE A 73 -11.46 -1.46 -5.37
CA ILE A 73 -12.48 -0.49 -4.98
C ILE A 73 -12.91 -0.74 -3.52
N GLN A 74 -13.05 -2.00 -3.12
CA GLN A 74 -13.40 -2.35 -1.73
C GLN A 74 -12.27 -1.96 -0.77
N GLU A 75 -11.01 -2.24 -1.12
CA GLU A 75 -9.86 -1.83 -0.31
C GLU A 75 -9.71 -0.31 -0.28
N LEU A 76 -9.96 0.40 -1.38
CA LEU A 76 -10.00 1.86 -1.41
C LEU A 76 -11.03 2.40 -0.43
N ALA A 77 -12.27 1.92 -0.50
CA ALA A 77 -13.36 2.37 0.38
C ALA A 77 -13.06 2.04 1.86
N LEU A 78 -12.51 0.86 2.13
CA LEU A 78 -12.12 0.47 3.48
C LEU A 78 -10.97 1.35 4.00
N THR A 79 -9.95 1.62 3.17
CA THR A 79 -8.82 2.50 3.54
C THR A 79 -9.29 3.92 3.86
N GLU A 80 -10.23 4.47 3.07
CA GLU A 80 -10.82 5.78 3.36
C GLU A 80 -11.62 5.78 4.67
N LYS A 81 -12.37 4.70 4.95
CA LYS A 81 -13.09 4.53 6.20
C LYS A 81 -12.15 4.45 7.40
N ILE A 82 -11.02 3.73 7.29
CA ILE A 82 -9.99 3.64 8.32
C ILE A 82 -9.37 5.02 8.59
N LEU A 83 -9.01 5.76 7.53
CA LEU A 83 -8.50 7.13 7.64
C LEU A 83 -9.50 8.07 8.33
N SER A 84 -10.78 7.96 7.99
CA SER A 84 -11.83 8.80 8.59
C SER A 84 -12.02 8.57 10.08
N ARG A 85 -11.54 7.43 10.61
CA ARG A 85 -11.50 7.10 12.03
C ARG A 85 -10.20 7.53 12.72
N GLY A 86 -9.32 8.25 12.00
CA GLY A 86 -8.05 8.76 12.53
C GLY A 86 -6.96 7.70 12.66
N ILE A 87 -7.12 6.53 12.05
CA ILE A 87 -6.12 5.47 12.09
C ILE A 87 -5.08 5.71 10.98
N PRO A 88 -3.78 5.78 11.32
CA PRO A 88 -2.73 6.01 10.34
C PRO A 88 -2.64 4.87 9.32
N THR A 89 -2.80 5.20 8.05
CA THR A 89 -2.62 4.31 6.90
C THR A 89 -2.22 5.12 5.66
N ILE A 90 -2.02 4.43 4.54
CA ILE A 90 -1.77 5.09 3.25
C ILE A 90 -2.96 5.99 2.87
N GLN A 91 -2.65 7.10 2.20
CA GLN A 91 -3.68 7.95 1.64
C GLN A 91 -4.05 7.46 0.23
N PRO A 92 -5.23 6.89 0.00
CA PRO A 92 -5.61 6.42 -1.32
C PRO A 92 -5.91 7.62 -2.24
N ILE A 93 -5.52 7.49 -3.50
CA ILE A 93 -5.80 8.45 -4.58
C ILE A 93 -6.97 7.94 -5.41
N GLY A 94 -6.97 6.65 -5.73
CA GLY A 94 -7.98 6.02 -6.56
C GLY A 94 -7.71 4.54 -6.80
N ALA A 95 -8.61 3.90 -7.52
CA ALA A 95 -8.47 2.53 -7.97
C ALA A 95 -8.72 2.46 -9.48
N ILE A 96 -7.96 1.61 -10.17
CA ILE A 96 -8.14 1.33 -11.59
C ILE A 96 -8.60 -0.11 -11.72
N HIS A 97 -9.67 -0.29 -12.46
CA HIS A 97 -10.24 -1.56 -12.80
C HIS A 97 -10.32 -1.67 -14.33
N ARG A 98 -9.50 -2.54 -14.92
CA ARG A 98 -9.44 -2.74 -16.37
C ARG A 98 -9.90 -4.14 -16.74
N SER A 99 -11.00 -4.24 -17.46
CA SER A 99 -11.43 -5.50 -18.08
C SER A 99 -10.44 -5.91 -19.16
N VAL A 100 -10.08 -7.19 -19.17
CA VAL A 100 -9.13 -7.74 -20.15
C VAL A 100 -9.86 -8.61 -21.16
N VAL A 101 -10.63 -9.60 -20.69
CA VAL A 101 -11.48 -10.47 -21.51
C VAL A 101 -12.67 -10.91 -20.66
N LEU A 102 -13.87 -10.77 -21.20
CA LEU A 102 -15.17 -11.20 -20.69
C LEU A 102 -15.38 -11.14 -19.15
N LEU A 103 -14.74 -12.01 -18.37
CA LEU A 103 -14.85 -12.10 -16.91
C LEU A 103 -13.55 -11.75 -16.17
N PHE A 104 -12.48 -11.43 -16.91
CA PHE A 104 -11.16 -11.18 -16.32
C PHE A 104 -10.84 -9.69 -16.30
N TYR A 105 -10.27 -9.23 -15.19
CA TYR A 105 -9.83 -7.85 -15.04
C TYR A 105 -8.49 -7.76 -14.29
N LYS A 106 -7.79 -6.66 -14.54
CA LYS A 106 -6.62 -6.23 -13.77
C LYS A 106 -7.06 -5.10 -12.83
N ALA A 107 -6.59 -5.15 -11.62
CA ALA A 107 -6.92 -4.16 -10.59
C ALA A 107 -5.66 -3.50 -10.04
N TYR A 108 -5.74 -2.20 -9.79
CA TYR A 108 -4.65 -1.40 -9.23
C TYR A 108 -5.22 -0.47 -8.16
N LEU A 109 -4.47 -0.30 -7.08
CA LEU A 109 -4.72 0.72 -6.07
C LEU A 109 -3.63 1.79 -6.19
N LEU A 110 -4.06 3.04 -6.25
CA LEU A 110 -3.19 4.21 -6.30
C LEU A 110 -3.22 4.87 -4.93
N SER A 111 -2.06 5.13 -4.34
CA SER A 111 -1.95 5.80 -3.05
C SER A 111 -0.77 6.76 -3.03
N LEU A 112 -0.77 7.72 -2.10
CA LEU A 112 0.42 8.52 -1.83
C LEU A 112 1.50 7.67 -1.19
N GLU A 113 2.74 7.90 -1.59
CA GLU A 113 3.92 7.32 -0.94
C GLU A 113 4.10 7.95 0.45
N ILE A 114 4.35 7.11 1.44
CA ILE A 114 4.83 7.56 2.74
C ILE A 114 6.34 7.70 2.64
N SER A 115 6.82 8.93 2.57
CA SER A 115 8.24 9.21 2.36
C SER A 115 9.12 8.59 3.45
N GLY A 116 10.20 7.92 3.03
CA GLY A 116 11.16 7.30 3.94
C GLY A 116 10.60 6.14 4.77
N ALA A 117 9.40 5.64 4.46
CA ALA A 117 8.82 4.52 5.17
C ALA A 117 9.56 3.21 4.87
N LYS A 118 9.66 2.37 5.89
CA LYS A 118 10.14 1.00 5.84
C LYS A 118 9.13 0.10 6.52
N ASP A 119 9.00 -1.15 6.08
CA ASP A 119 8.23 -2.10 6.87
C ASP A 119 8.97 -2.48 8.17
N LEU A 120 8.24 -3.03 9.14
CA LEU A 120 8.83 -3.38 10.43
C LEU A 120 9.89 -4.49 10.32
N ILE A 121 9.86 -5.33 9.28
CA ILE A 121 10.90 -6.34 9.07
C ILE A 121 12.21 -5.63 8.74
N GLN A 122 12.20 -4.75 7.74
CA GLN A 122 13.36 -3.95 7.35
C GLN A 122 13.87 -3.09 8.51
N TYR A 123 12.96 -2.42 9.22
CA TYR A 123 13.29 -1.61 10.39
C TYR A 123 14.03 -2.41 11.47
N PHE A 124 13.56 -3.62 11.81
CA PHE A 124 14.21 -4.46 12.81
C PHE A 124 15.52 -5.08 12.33
N GLN A 125 15.64 -5.37 11.04
CA GLN A 125 16.89 -5.85 10.43
C GLN A 125 18.00 -4.78 10.52
N GLU A 126 17.67 -3.51 10.28
CA GLU A 126 18.63 -2.40 10.38
C GLU A 126 19.10 -2.12 11.82
N ILE A 127 18.30 -2.46 12.81
CA ILE A 127 18.70 -2.35 14.22
C ILE A 127 19.83 -3.34 14.53
N GLY A 128 19.81 -4.50 13.89
CA GLY A 128 20.82 -5.54 14.03
C GLY A 128 20.77 -6.30 15.36
N PRO A 129 21.67 -7.31 15.52
CA PRO A 129 21.69 -8.20 16.70
C PRO A 129 22.27 -7.56 17.96
N HIS A 130 23.14 -6.55 17.82
CA HIS A 130 23.82 -5.87 18.94
C HIS A 130 23.56 -4.37 18.93
N PRO A 131 22.30 -3.93 19.18
CA PRO A 131 21.97 -2.52 19.13
C PRO A 131 22.55 -1.75 20.30
N SER A 132 22.88 -0.46 20.06
CA SER A 132 23.17 0.47 21.15
C SER A 132 21.95 0.59 22.10
N ARG A 133 22.19 1.10 23.32
CA ARG A 133 21.12 1.35 24.29
C ARG A 133 20.00 2.23 23.71
N GLU A 134 20.36 3.25 22.96
CA GLU A 134 19.42 4.14 22.30
C GLU A 134 18.55 3.40 21.25
N ARG A 135 19.19 2.65 20.34
CA ARG A 135 18.46 1.82 19.36
C ARG A 135 17.55 0.79 20.01
N LEU A 136 17.97 0.22 21.15
CA LEU A 136 17.12 -0.70 21.91
C LEU A 136 15.90 0.00 22.50
N LEU A 137 16.05 1.23 23.00
CA LEU A 137 14.93 2.03 23.49
C LEU A 137 13.96 2.39 22.36
N HIS A 138 14.48 2.79 21.19
CA HIS A 138 13.66 3.01 19.99
C HIS A 138 12.89 1.76 19.59
N LYS A 139 13.55 0.61 19.50
CA LYS A 139 12.91 -0.68 19.23
C LYS A 139 11.72 -0.96 20.18
N ARG A 140 11.94 -0.77 21.48
CA ARG A 140 10.89 -1.00 22.50
C ARG A 140 9.72 -0.03 22.32
N ARG A 141 9.98 1.24 22.03
CA ARG A 141 8.94 2.24 21.74
C ARG A 141 8.15 1.84 20.50
N THR A 142 8.81 1.49 19.42
CA THR A 142 8.17 1.05 18.16
C THR A 142 7.27 -0.17 18.40
N ILE A 143 7.73 -1.19 19.14
CA ILE A 143 6.92 -2.38 19.46
C ILE A 143 5.67 -1.97 20.28
N ARG A 144 5.82 -1.10 21.29
CA ARG A 144 4.70 -0.60 22.08
C ARG A 144 3.71 0.19 21.23
N SER A 145 4.20 1.10 20.38
CA SER A 145 3.36 1.90 19.48
C SER A 145 2.64 1.03 18.46
N THR A 146 3.28 -0.05 17.99
CA THR A 146 2.64 -1.04 17.12
C THR A 146 1.45 -1.70 17.83
N GLY A 147 1.63 -2.13 19.08
CA GLY A 147 0.54 -2.72 19.86
C GLY A 147 -0.62 -1.74 20.09
N LEU A 148 -0.31 -0.47 20.37
CA LEU A 148 -1.32 0.58 20.51
C LEU A 148 -2.06 0.85 19.21
N LEU A 149 -1.38 0.90 18.07
CA LEU A 149 -1.99 1.10 16.76
C LEU A 149 -2.95 -0.04 16.40
N VAL A 150 -2.52 -1.29 16.63
CA VAL A 150 -3.37 -2.47 16.41
C VAL A 150 -4.59 -2.46 17.35
N HIS A 151 -4.40 -2.09 18.60
CA HIS A 151 -5.50 -1.94 19.57
C HIS A 151 -6.50 -0.88 19.10
N GLN A 152 -6.04 0.32 18.72
CA GLN A 152 -6.90 1.38 18.17
C GLN A 152 -7.67 0.93 16.92
N PHE A 153 -7.03 0.14 16.07
CA PHE A 153 -7.65 -0.41 14.87
C PHE A 153 -8.82 -1.34 15.22
N HIS A 154 -8.63 -2.23 16.21
CA HIS A 154 -9.67 -3.14 16.68
C HIS A 154 -10.80 -2.40 17.42
N GLU A 155 -10.47 -1.44 18.29
CA GLU A 155 -11.46 -0.61 19.00
C GLU A 155 -12.33 0.22 18.04
N ALA A 156 -11.77 0.61 16.88
CA ALA A 156 -12.54 1.28 15.83
C ALA A 156 -13.46 0.33 15.04
N GLY A 157 -13.46 -0.96 15.39
CA GLY A 157 -14.31 -1.99 14.78
C GLY A 157 -13.77 -2.57 13.48
N PHE A 158 -12.44 -2.48 13.25
CA PHE A 158 -11.81 -3.09 12.07
C PHE A 158 -11.07 -4.37 12.43
N PHE A 159 -11.00 -5.28 11.48
CA PHE A 159 -10.20 -6.49 11.56
C PHE A 159 -9.26 -6.57 10.36
N HIS A 160 -7.97 -6.83 10.60
CA HIS A 160 -6.96 -6.93 9.56
C HIS A 160 -6.76 -8.40 9.13
N GLY A 161 -7.15 -8.74 7.92
CA GLY A 161 -7.14 -10.12 7.44
C GLY A 161 -5.75 -10.75 7.28
N ASP A 162 -4.70 -9.94 7.14
CA ASP A 162 -3.29 -10.38 7.01
C ASP A 162 -2.35 -9.51 7.84
N LEU A 163 -2.56 -9.44 9.18
CA LEU A 163 -1.71 -8.64 10.06
C LEU A 163 -0.32 -9.27 10.22
N GLN A 164 0.65 -8.69 9.54
CA GLN A 164 2.06 -9.11 9.56
C GLN A 164 2.97 -7.89 9.69
N LEU A 165 4.21 -8.09 10.14
CA LEU A 165 5.20 -7.01 10.27
C LEU A 165 5.48 -6.26 8.96
N LYS A 166 5.41 -6.94 7.82
CA LYS A 166 5.55 -6.33 6.49
C LYS A 166 4.41 -5.36 6.14
N ASN A 167 3.24 -5.51 6.79
CA ASN A 167 2.04 -4.71 6.56
C ASN A 167 1.90 -3.56 7.57
N ILE A 168 2.99 -3.27 8.30
CA ILE A 168 3.12 -2.12 9.18
C ILE A 168 4.35 -1.35 8.77
N LEU A 169 4.14 -0.11 8.31
CA LEU A 169 5.22 0.79 7.92
C LEU A 169 5.60 1.68 9.09
N VAL A 170 6.88 2.04 9.14
CA VAL A 170 7.42 3.05 10.06
C VAL A 170 8.12 4.14 9.25
N SER A 171 7.79 5.40 9.51
CA SER A 171 8.44 6.58 8.99
C SER A 171 8.69 7.56 10.13
N GLY A 172 9.95 7.78 10.49
CA GLY A 172 10.29 8.48 11.72
C GLY A 172 9.74 7.76 12.95
N GLU A 173 8.88 8.44 13.72
CA GLU A 173 8.19 7.87 14.89
C GLU A 173 6.75 7.41 14.59
N GLN A 174 6.28 7.63 13.36
CA GLN A 174 4.91 7.28 12.96
C GLN A 174 4.85 5.87 12.40
N LEU A 175 3.74 5.20 12.72
CA LEU A 175 3.40 3.88 12.21
C LEU A 175 2.14 3.95 11.35
N PHE A 176 2.08 3.10 10.32
CA PHE A 176 0.96 3.04 9.40
C PHE A 176 0.61 1.59 9.13
N LEU A 177 -0.68 1.25 9.21
CA LEU A 177 -1.19 -0.04 8.74
C LEU A 177 -1.44 0.03 7.23
N ILE A 178 -1.10 -1.04 6.52
CA ILE A 178 -1.29 -1.13 5.07
C ILE A 178 -1.79 -2.53 4.70
N ASP A 179 -2.27 -2.68 3.46
CA ASP A 179 -2.67 -3.97 2.88
C ASP A 179 -3.91 -4.55 3.56
N PHE A 180 -5.05 -3.89 3.36
CA PHE A 180 -6.33 -4.31 3.94
C PHE A 180 -7.07 -5.36 3.08
N ASP A 181 -6.34 -6.07 2.23
CA ASP A 181 -6.93 -7.19 1.50
C ASP A 181 -7.46 -8.23 2.52
N HIS A 182 -8.71 -8.70 2.34
CA HIS A 182 -9.43 -9.55 3.29
C HIS A 182 -9.72 -8.93 4.68
N SER A 183 -9.60 -7.61 4.83
CA SER A 183 -9.95 -6.88 6.06
C SER A 183 -11.41 -6.40 6.03
N TYR A 184 -11.99 -6.10 7.20
CA TYR A 184 -13.38 -5.61 7.31
C TYR A 184 -13.59 -4.74 8.56
#